data_d0048946a8a619839daf1328a2d4ff47
#
_entry.id   d0048946a8a619839daf1328a2d4ff47
#
_cell.length_a   1.000
_cell.length_b   1.000
_cell.length_c   1.000
_cell.angle_alpha   90.00
_cell.angle_beta   90.00
_cell.angle_gamma   90.00
#
_symmetry.space_group_name_H-M   'P 1'
#
loop_
_entity.id
_entity.type
_entity.pdbx_description
1 polymer ?
#
loop_
_entity_poly.entity_id
_entity_poly.type
_entity_poly.pdbx_seq_one_letter_code
_entity_poly.pdbx_strand_id
1 'polypeptide(L)'
;MKRKDGFVLQKIGDETYAVAVTPESAAVGSMIRLNPTGAFLFAFLEADRTEEECVTALTSHYEIDPVTAAADVRRFLAGLGEAGLLA
;
A
#
# COMPACT_ATOMS: atom_id res chain seq x y z
N MET A 1 -11.59 -1.14 3.54
CA MET A 1 -10.93 -1.37 2.25
C MET A 1 -9.72 -2.28 2.46
N LYS A 2 -9.37 -3.00 1.42
CA LYS A 2 -8.36 -4.03 1.45
C LYS A 2 -7.66 -4.04 0.09
N ARG A 3 -6.33 -4.24 0.07
CA ARG A 3 -5.64 -4.44 -1.19
C ARG A 3 -5.95 -5.81 -1.78
N LYS A 4 -5.85 -5.94 -3.09
CA LYS A 4 -6.03 -7.24 -3.75
C LYS A 4 -4.97 -8.23 -3.30
N ASP A 5 -5.35 -9.50 -3.20
CA ASP A 5 -4.46 -10.60 -2.90
C ASP A 5 -3.57 -10.93 -4.10
N GLY A 6 -2.58 -11.77 -3.89
CA GLY A 6 -1.71 -12.23 -4.96
C GLY A 6 -0.44 -11.40 -5.15
N PHE A 7 -0.10 -10.57 -4.17
CA PHE A 7 1.14 -9.79 -4.17
C PHE A 7 1.96 -10.10 -2.93
N VAL A 8 3.27 -10.09 -3.08
CA VAL A 8 4.21 -10.14 -1.97
C VAL A 8 5.10 -8.92 -2.02
N LEU A 9 5.51 -8.41 -0.86
CA LEU A 9 6.49 -7.33 -0.80
C LEU A 9 7.89 -7.92 -0.88
N GLN A 10 8.72 -7.30 -1.72
CA GLN A 10 10.10 -7.73 -1.89
C GLN A 10 11.01 -6.52 -1.97
N LYS A 11 12.12 -6.58 -1.23
CA LYS A 11 13.12 -5.53 -1.24
C LYS A 11 14.22 -5.92 -2.22
N ILE A 12 14.53 -5.04 -3.16
CA ILE A 12 15.58 -5.21 -4.17
C ILE A 12 16.48 -3.98 -4.08
N GLY A 13 17.67 -4.15 -3.54
CA GLY A 13 18.54 -3.01 -3.22
C GLY A 13 17.89 -2.15 -2.14
N ASP A 14 17.74 -0.87 -2.40
CA ASP A 14 17.09 0.08 -1.48
C ASP A 14 15.61 0.29 -1.79
N GLU A 15 15.09 -0.41 -2.81
CA GLU A 15 13.71 -0.24 -3.25
C GLU A 15 12.83 -1.40 -2.79
N THR A 16 11.57 -1.09 -2.51
CA THR A 16 10.57 -2.09 -2.16
C THR A 16 9.53 -2.18 -3.26
N TYR A 17 9.18 -3.41 -3.62
CA TYR A 17 8.21 -3.70 -4.68
C TYR A 17 7.11 -4.60 -4.18
N ALA A 18 5.90 -4.38 -4.70
CA ALA A 18 4.83 -5.37 -4.63
C ALA A 18 4.94 -6.22 -5.87
N VAL A 19 5.21 -7.51 -5.69
CA VAL A 19 5.45 -8.44 -6.79
C VAL A 19 4.26 -9.38 -6.92
N ALA A 20 3.71 -9.47 -8.12
CA ALA A 20 2.58 -10.36 -8.41
C ALA A 20 3.03 -11.82 -8.38
N VAL A 21 2.26 -12.66 -7.68
CA VAL A 21 2.57 -14.09 -7.57
C VAL A 21 1.46 -14.99 -8.12
N THR A 22 0.41 -14.40 -8.70
CA THR A 22 -0.66 -15.14 -9.37
C THR A 22 -0.91 -14.55 -10.76
N PRO A 23 -1.51 -15.31 -11.69
CA PRO A 23 -1.87 -14.78 -13.01
C PRO A 23 -2.85 -13.59 -12.90
N GLU A 24 -3.78 -13.64 -11.98
CA GLU A 24 -4.78 -12.58 -11.77
C GLU A 24 -4.10 -11.30 -11.29
N SER A 25 -3.18 -11.39 -10.35
CA SER A 25 -2.46 -10.22 -9.86
C SER A 25 -1.51 -9.67 -10.93
N ALA A 26 -0.89 -10.53 -11.73
CA ALA A 26 -0.01 -10.11 -12.82
C ALA A 26 -0.75 -9.33 -13.90
N ALA A 27 -2.05 -9.58 -14.09
CA ALA A 27 -2.88 -8.83 -15.03
C ALA A 27 -3.08 -7.37 -14.59
N VAL A 28 -2.99 -7.09 -13.28
CA VAL A 28 -3.08 -5.73 -12.73
C VAL A 28 -1.74 -5.03 -12.83
N GLY A 29 -0.66 -5.72 -12.49
CA GLY A 29 0.69 -5.19 -12.55
C GLY A 29 1.65 -6.22 -11.97
N SER A 30 2.70 -6.56 -12.71
CA SER A 30 3.61 -7.63 -12.31
C SER A 30 4.59 -7.21 -11.23
N MET A 31 4.96 -5.92 -11.19
CA MET A 31 5.94 -5.39 -10.26
C MET A 31 5.69 -3.90 -10.06
N ILE A 32 5.39 -3.51 -8.83
CA ILE A 32 4.99 -2.15 -8.51
C ILE A 32 5.93 -1.60 -7.45
N ARG A 33 6.65 -0.52 -7.79
CA ARG A 33 7.55 0.12 -6.84
C ARG A 33 6.78 0.92 -5.81
N LEU A 34 7.15 0.77 -4.54
CA LEU A 34 6.54 1.46 -3.42
C LEU A 34 7.59 2.24 -2.64
N ASN A 35 7.25 3.46 -2.23
CA ASN A 35 8.09 4.17 -1.27
C ASN A 35 7.89 3.56 0.14
N PRO A 36 8.71 3.92 1.14
CA PRO A 36 8.61 3.29 2.47
C PRO A 36 7.23 3.37 3.11
N THR A 37 6.57 4.52 3.07
CA THR A 37 5.22 4.67 3.64
C THR A 37 4.18 3.88 2.85
N GLY A 38 4.34 3.84 1.53
CA GLY A 38 3.48 3.04 0.65
C GLY A 38 3.63 1.55 0.92
N ALA A 39 4.85 1.08 1.13
CA ALA A 39 5.11 -0.32 1.46
C ALA A 39 4.47 -0.68 2.80
N PHE A 40 4.59 0.20 3.80
CA PHE A 40 3.96 0.01 5.10
C PHE A 40 2.43 -0.10 4.97
N LEU A 41 1.82 0.81 4.24
CA LEU A 41 0.37 0.82 4.04
C LEU A 41 -0.10 -0.38 3.22
N PHE A 42 0.66 -0.78 2.22
CA PHE A 42 0.32 -1.94 1.40
C PHE A 42 0.28 -3.22 2.25
N ALA A 43 1.26 -3.39 3.15
CA ALA A 43 1.27 -4.50 4.09
C ALA A 43 0.09 -4.42 5.09
N PHE A 44 -0.20 -3.22 5.59
CA PHE A 44 -1.29 -3.00 6.54
C PHE A 44 -2.65 -3.32 5.93
N LEU A 45 -2.82 -3.06 4.64
CA LEU A 45 -4.05 -3.31 3.89
C LEU A 45 -4.22 -4.77 3.45
N GLU A 46 -3.38 -5.66 3.93
CA GLU A 46 -3.60 -7.11 3.76
C GLU A 46 -4.94 -7.53 4.40
N ALA A 47 -5.32 -6.88 5.50
CA ALA A 47 -6.63 -7.02 6.12
C ALA A 47 -7.50 -5.81 5.76
N ASP A 48 -8.80 -5.97 5.90
CA ASP A 48 -9.75 -4.88 5.65
C ASP A 48 -9.55 -3.77 6.69
N ARG A 49 -9.26 -2.55 6.23
CA ARG A 49 -8.98 -1.39 7.09
C ARG A 49 -9.74 -0.18 6.60
N THR A 50 -10.03 0.72 7.53
CA THR A 50 -10.59 2.02 7.18
C THR A 50 -9.46 3.00 6.87
N GLU A 51 -9.80 4.10 6.20
CA GLU A 51 -8.84 5.19 5.96
C GLU A 51 -8.30 5.73 7.28
N GLU A 52 -9.16 5.88 8.28
CA GLU A 52 -8.80 6.37 9.61
C GLU A 52 -7.80 5.43 10.30
N GLU A 53 -8.02 4.12 10.20
CA GLU A 53 -7.07 3.14 10.73
C GLU A 53 -5.71 3.23 10.05
N CYS A 54 -5.69 3.47 8.75
CA CYS A 54 -4.43 3.67 8.01
C CYS A 54 -3.68 4.90 8.51
N VAL A 55 -4.39 6.00 8.75
CA VAL A 55 -3.77 7.24 9.27
C VAL A 55 -3.18 6.98 10.66
N THR A 56 -3.95 6.33 11.53
CA THR A 56 -3.50 6.02 12.89
C THR A 56 -2.28 5.11 12.88
N ALA A 57 -2.29 4.08 12.03
CA ALA A 57 -1.14 3.17 11.90
C ALA A 57 0.10 3.91 11.42
N LEU A 58 -0.06 4.81 10.45
CA LEU A 58 1.06 5.55 9.89
C LEU A 58 1.66 6.52 10.92
N THR A 59 0.83 7.26 11.66
CA THR A 59 1.31 8.18 12.69
C THR A 59 1.91 7.46 13.89
N SER A 60 1.51 6.22 14.16
CA SER A 60 2.07 5.41 15.23
C SER A 60 3.43 4.81 14.87
N HIS A 61 3.66 4.59 13.58
CA HIS A 61 4.90 3.97 13.08
C HIS A 61 5.97 4.99 12.70
N TYR A 62 5.55 6.14 12.19
CA TYR A 62 6.45 7.22 11.75
C TYR A 62 6.16 8.49 12.51
N GLU A 63 7.19 9.33 12.67
CA GLU A 63 7.03 10.66 13.25
C GLU A 63 6.56 11.64 12.17
N ILE A 64 5.26 11.62 11.88
CA ILE A 64 4.67 12.55 10.93
C ILE A 64 3.43 13.19 11.52
N ASP A 65 3.18 14.41 11.10
CA ASP A 65 2.01 15.18 11.48
C ASP A 65 0.73 14.48 10.98
N PRO A 66 -0.34 14.41 11.80
CA PRO A 66 -1.58 13.76 11.39
C PRO A 66 -2.20 14.30 10.11
N VAL A 67 -2.08 15.60 9.86
CA VAL A 67 -2.61 16.23 8.62
C VAL A 67 -1.84 15.72 7.41
N THR A 68 -0.52 15.67 7.52
CA THR A 68 0.34 15.14 6.45
C THR A 68 0.07 13.66 6.24
N ALA A 69 -0.05 12.88 7.32
CA ALA A 69 -0.35 11.47 7.25
C ALA A 69 -1.69 11.21 6.54
N ALA A 70 -2.71 11.98 6.86
CA ALA A 70 -4.03 11.86 6.22
C ALA A 70 -3.95 12.14 4.72
N ALA A 71 -3.20 13.16 4.32
CA ALA A 71 -3.01 13.49 2.91
C ALA A 71 -2.26 12.38 2.17
N ASP A 72 -1.22 11.82 2.78
CA ASP A 72 -0.43 10.74 2.20
C ASP A 72 -1.27 9.46 2.05
N VAL A 73 -2.07 9.12 3.07
CA VAL A 73 -2.96 7.96 3.02
C VAL A 73 -3.97 8.11 1.89
N ARG A 74 -4.61 9.27 1.80
CA ARG A 74 -5.59 9.54 0.72
C ARG A 74 -4.97 9.39 -0.66
N ARG A 75 -3.79 9.94 -0.85
CA ARG A 75 -3.07 9.87 -2.12
C ARG A 75 -2.72 8.44 -2.46
N PHE A 76 -2.24 7.67 -1.48
CA PHE A 76 -1.88 6.28 -1.68
C PHE A 76 -3.10 5.43 -2.04
N LEU A 77 -4.21 5.60 -1.32
CA LEU A 77 -5.45 4.85 -1.58
C LEU A 77 -6.04 5.20 -2.94
N ALA A 78 -5.99 6.47 -3.33
CA ALA A 78 -6.44 6.88 -4.65
C ALA A 78 -5.58 6.23 -5.74
N GLY A 79 -4.27 6.19 -5.55
CA GLY A 79 -3.35 5.52 -6.47
C GLY A 79 -3.63 4.02 -6.59
N LEU A 80 -3.89 3.35 -5.47
CA LEU A 80 -4.26 1.94 -5.48
C LEU A 80 -5.57 1.70 -6.23
N GLY A 81 -6.56 2.56 -6.00
CA GLY A 81 -7.85 2.47 -6.70
C GLY A 81 -7.70 2.64 -8.20
N GLU A 82 -6.94 3.64 -8.63
CA GLU A 82 -6.67 3.91 -10.05
C GLU A 82 -5.90 2.77 -10.72
N ALA A 83 -5.00 2.14 -9.98
CA ALA A 83 -4.22 1.01 -10.48
C ALA A 83 -4.99 -0.31 -10.45
N GLY A 84 -6.20 -0.33 -9.89
CA GLY A 84 -6.99 -1.56 -9.76
C GLY A 84 -6.50 -2.50 -8.68
N LEU A 85 -5.80 -1.97 -7.66
CA LEU A 85 -5.19 -2.75 -6.59
C LEU A 85 -6.03 -2.86 -5.32
N LEU A 86 -7.19 -2.20 -5.27
CA LEU A 86 -8.14 -2.33 -4.16
C LEU A 86 -9.16 -3.41 -4.46
N ALA A 87 -9.39 -4.25 -3.47
CA ALA A 87 -10.40 -5.30 -3.55
C ALA A 87 -11.82 -4.73 -3.41
#